data_3fc88d0a71aa8a72f748b3655ffefea8
#
_entry.id   3fc88d0a71aa8a72f748b3655ffefea8
#
_cell.length_a   1.000
_cell.length_b   1.000
_cell.length_c   1.000
_cell.angle_alpha   90.00
_cell.angle_beta   90.00
_cell.angle_gamma   90.00
#
_symmetry.space_group_name_H-M   'P 1'
#
loop_
_entity.id
_entity.type
_entity.pdbx_description
1 polymer ?
#
loop_
_entity_poly.entity_id
_entity_poly.type
_entity_poly.pdbx_seq_one_letter_code
_entity_poly.pdbx_strand_id
1 'polypeptide(L)'
;MPTLHLEGVLMDLYDLMMKRRSVRIFKDQEIPDSTIEQLLDMANNAPSGGNIQPLSIILVRSLEGRKKLAELSGGQPWVSQAPLSIIFCLDFYRVKRWAEMCRTDFRGEQALNHFLIAYADLMVAAQNVVILAQHLGLGSVYIGSIQHEIDETRKFFEIPEYVLPMMVLSMGYPKSIPQNIPKLKKEVMVHHERYRKPEEDDIRRAFDDKYGAIDQKIEKYLERAFVEALEADKLEMSDYIKRVKKEMKRLDIQNNAQFLFKVRYPTTVMVRMNQRLKQSFKNAGFEIF
;
A
#
# COMPACT_ATOMS: atom_id res chain seq x y z
N MET A 1 32.30 9.96 13.70
CA MET A 1 30.91 9.50 13.87
C MET A 1 30.92 8.46 14.96
N PRO A 2 30.19 8.60 16.07
CA PRO A 2 30.17 7.57 17.09
C PRO A 2 29.35 6.39 16.63
N THR A 3 29.97 5.23 16.54
CA THR A 3 29.32 3.94 16.41
C THR A 3 28.55 3.66 17.71
N LEU A 4 27.22 3.77 17.67
CA LEU A 4 26.37 3.25 18.74
C LEU A 4 26.51 1.73 18.76
N HIS A 5 27.32 1.22 19.68
CA HIS A 5 27.29 -0.17 20.11
C HIS A 5 25.98 -0.40 20.89
N LEU A 6 24.92 -0.76 20.18
CA LEU A 6 23.81 -1.47 20.79
C LEU A 6 24.20 -2.95 20.81
N GLU A 7 24.38 -3.52 21.98
CA GLU A 7 24.45 -4.96 22.21
C GLU A 7 23.11 -5.61 21.85
N GLY A 8 22.92 -5.86 20.59
CA GLY A 8 21.87 -6.64 19.94
C GLY A 8 22.35 -6.88 18.53
N VAL A 9 22.48 -8.13 18.15
CA VAL A 9 22.91 -8.55 16.82
C VAL A 9 22.20 -7.69 15.77
N LEU A 10 22.94 -6.76 15.17
CA LEU A 10 22.45 -5.99 14.00
C LEU A 10 21.99 -7.01 12.96
N MET A 11 20.68 -7.11 12.79
CA MET A 11 20.13 -7.97 11.75
C MET A 11 20.65 -7.44 10.41
N ASP A 12 21.28 -8.31 9.63
CA ASP A 12 21.73 -7.95 8.29
C ASP A 12 20.55 -7.36 7.49
N LEU A 13 20.81 -6.32 6.70
CA LEU A 13 19.80 -5.65 5.89
C LEU A 13 19.05 -6.65 5.01
N TYR A 14 19.74 -7.64 4.46
CA TYR A 14 19.11 -8.71 3.68
C TYR A 14 18.07 -9.47 4.52
N ASP A 15 18.44 -9.91 5.68
CA ASP A 15 17.56 -10.62 6.62
C ASP A 15 16.37 -9.76 7.06
N LEU A 16 16.61 -8.47 7.33
CA LEU A 16 15.58 -7.51 7.67
C LEU A 16 14.52 -7.44 6.55
N MET A 17 14.95 -7.27 5.33
CA MET A 17 14.05 -7.17 4.17
C MET A 17 13.33 -8.50 3.89
N MET A 18 14.00 -9.64 4.04
CA MET A 18 13.39 -10.96 3.87
C MET A 18 12.34 -11.27 4.95
N LYS A 19 12.50 -10.73 6.15
CA LYS A 19 11.53 -10.86 7.26
C LYS A 19 10.38 -9.85 7.21
N ARG A 20 10.40 -8.84 6.30
CA ARG A 20 9.34 -7.84 6.20
C ARG A 20 7.97 -8.47 5.96
N ARG A 21 7.01 -8.05 6.72
CA ARG A 21 5.58 -8.46 6.60
C ARG A 21 4.66 -7.24 6.61
N SER A 22 3.48 -7.37 6.02
CA SER A 22 2.43 -6.37 6.17
C SER A 22 1.74 -6.58 7.52
N VAL A 23 2.02 -5.71 8.47
CA VAL A 23 1.47 -5.74 9.82
C VAL A 23 0.15 -4.96 9.84
N ARG A 24 -0.89 -5.54 10.46
CA ARG A 24 -2.24 -4.94 10.55
C ARG A 24 -2.78 -4.91 11.99
N ILE A 25 -2.04 -5.45 12.94
CA ILE A 25 -2.39 -5.45 14.36
C ILE A 25 -1.26 -4.77 15.10
N PHE A 26 -1.56 -3.63 15.66
CA PHE A 26 -0.59 -2.77 16.33
C PHE A 26 -0.83 -2.75 17.84
N LYS A 27 0.22 -2.46 18.59
CA LYS A 27 0.11 -2.10 20.00
C LYS A 27 -0.48 -0.71 20.12
N ASP A 28 -1.20 -0.45 21.21
CA ASP A 28 -1.61 0.89 21.59
C ASP A 28 -0.41 1.63 22.20
N GLN A 29 0.49 2.07 21.31
CA GLN A 29 1.75 2.71 21.66
C GLN A 29 2.08 3.76 20.61
N GLU A 30 2.29 4.98 21.05
CA GLU A 30 2.70 6.07 20.18
C GLU A 30 4.11 5.87 19.61
N ILE A 31 4.33 6.42 18.41
CA ILE A 31 5.64 6.50 17.78
C ILE A 31 6.26 7.83 18.19
N PRO A 32 7.48 7.84 18.77
CA PRO A 32 8.16 9.09 19.14
C PRO A 32 8.35 10.03 17.95
N ASP A 33 8.24 11.33 18.17
CA ASP A 33 8.43 12.34 17.12
C ASP A 33 9.82 12.24 16.48
N SER A 34 10.86 11.96 17.27
CA SER A 34 12.21 11.73 16.73
C SER A 34 12.31 10.55 15.78
N THR A 35 11.51 9.51 15.98
CA THR A 35 11.39 8.38 15.06
C THR A 35 10.66 8.78 13.79
N ILE A 36 9.61 9.57 13.93
CA ILE A 36 8.84 10.08 12.76
C ILE A 36 9.74 10.96 11.89
N GLU A 37 10.53 11.87 12.48
CA GLU A 37 11.48 12.69 11.75
C GLU A 37 12.50 11.85 10.95
N GLN A 38 13.06 10.80 11.57
CA GLN A 38 13.95 9.88 10.84
C GLN A 38 13.26 9.21 9.64
N LEU A 39 11.98 8.82 9.78
CA LEU A 39 11.20 8.25 8.68
C LEU A 39 10.98 9.26 7.55
N LEU A 40 10.73 10.53 7.90
CA LEU A 40 10.57 11.61 6.92
C LEU A 40 11.87 11.95 6.20
N ASP A 41 13.00 11.95 6.90
CA ASP A 41 14.33 12.10 6.30
C ASP A 41 14.59 11.01 5.26
N MET A 42 14.21 9.76 5.55
CA MET A 42 14.36 8.66 4.60
C MET A 42 13.43 8.78 3.39
N ALA A 43 12.23 9.32 3.58
CA ALA A 43 11.35 9.62 2.45
C ALA A 43 11.95 10.72 1.56
N ASN A 44 12.45 11.80 2.17
CA ASN A 44 13.04 12.93 1.48
C ASN A 44 14.34 12.58 0.74
N ASN A 45 15.12 11.63 1.25
CA ASN A 45 16.37 11.16 0.64
C ASN A 45 16.16 10.13 -0.48
N ALA A 46 14.92 9.83 -0.85
CA ALA A 46 14.63 8.92 -1.95
C ALA A 46 15.02 9.56 -3.31
N PRO A 47 15.55 8.77 -4.25
CA PRO A 47 15.79 9.28 -5.60
C PRO A 47 14.46 9.63 -6.29
N SER A 48 14.49 10.65 -7.14
CA SER A 48 13.34 11.03 -7.97
C SER A 48 13.76 11.44 -9.37
N GLY A 49 12.88 11.29 -10.34
CA GLY A 49 13.10 11.67 -11.73
C GLY A 49 13.51 13.12 -11.86
N GLY A 50 14.74 13.37 -12.39
CA GLY A 50 15.30 14.73 -12.50
C GLY A 50 15.48 15.46 -11.16
N ASN A 51 15.39 14.75 -10.03
CA ASN A 51 15.40 15.31 -8.68
C ASN A 51 14.29 16.37 -8.44
N ILE A 52 13.16 16.23 -9.11
CA ILE A 52 12.04 17.16 -9.04
C ILE A 52 11.27 17.04 -7.72
N GLN A 53 11.28 15.84 -7.12
CA GLN A 53 10.61 15.49 -5.87
C GLN A 53 9.10 15.86 -5.88
N PRO A 54 8.30 15.30 -6.82
CA PRO A 54 6.88 15.60 -6.94
C PRO A 54 6.06 14.83 -5.89
N LEU A 55 6.40 15.01 -4.63
CA LEU A 55 5.88 14.26 -3.48
C LEU A 55 5.54 15.21 -2.35
N SER A 56 4.35 15.05 -1.77
CA SER A 56 3.97 15.60 -0.46
C SER A 56 3.51 14.48 0.47
N ILE A 57 3.71 14.70 1.76
CA ILE A 57 3.41 13.74 2.82
C ILE A 57 2.44 14.40 3.81
N ILE A 58 1.35 13.69 4.15
CA ILE A 58 0.43 14.11 5.22
C ILE A 58 0.51 13.08 6.35
N LEU A 59 0.87 13.52 7.55
CA LEU A 59 0.89 12.70 8.75
C LEU A 59 -0.48 12.70 9.41
N VAL A 60 -1.07 11.53 9.60
CA VAL A 60 -2.40 11.37 10.22
C VAL A 60 -2.23 10.65 11.55
N ARG A 61 -2.30 11.41 12.67
CA ARG A 61 -2.12 10.92 14.04
C ARG A 61 -3.39 11.05 14.88
N SER A 62 -4.22 12.07 14.62
CA SER A 62 -5.45 12.28 15.38
C SER A 62 -6.42 11.12 15.21
N LEU A 63 -7.14 10.77 16.25
CA LEU A 63 -8.14 9.69 16.21
C LEU A 63 -9.22 9.98 15.16
N GLU A 64 -9.66 11.23 15.03
CA GLU A 64 -10.62 11.65 14.02
C GLU A 64 -10.07 11.43 12.61
N GLY A 65 -8.87 11.93 12.32
CA GLY A 65 -8.21 11.76 11.02
C GLY A 65 -8.01 10.29 10.65
N ARG A 66 -7.58 9.44 11.61
CA ARG A 66 -7.38 8.00 11.40
C ARG A 66 -8.70 7.26 11.14
N LYS A 67 -9.78 7.61 11.86
CA LYS A 67 -11.12 7.05 11.61
C LYS A 67 -11.63 7.43 10.22
N LYS A 68 -11.53 8.71 9.87
CA LYS A 68 -11.94 9.16 8.53
C LYS A 68 -11.09 8.54 7.43
N LEU A 69 -9.77 8.44 7.63
CA LEU A 69 -8.88 7.78 6.69
C LEU A 69 -9.22 6.29 6.51
N ALA A 70 -9.60 5.59 7.58
CA ALA A 70 -10.05 4.20 7.51
C ALA A 70 -11.32 4.06 6.65
N GLU A 71 -12.31 4.94 6.84
CA GLU A 71 -13.52 5.01 6.02
C GLU A 71 -13.18 5.20 4.54
N LEU A 72 -12.38 6.23 4.23
CA LEU A 72 -11.94 6.57 2.88
C LEU A 72 -11.03 5.51 2.23
N SER A 73 -10.47 4.63 3.03
CA SER A 73 -9.60 3.53 2.60
C SER A 73 -10.32 2.18 2.53
N GLY A 74 -11.65 2.17 2.34
CA GLY A 74 -12.45 0.96 2.20
C GLY A 74 -12.80 0.29 3.52
N GLY A 75 -12.92 1.06 4.61
CA GLY A 75 -13.37 0.58 5.92
C GLY A 75 -12.36 -0.35 6.62
N GLN A 76 -11.07 -0.22 6.33
CA GLN A 76 -10.04 -1.10 6.89
C GLN A 76 -9.71 -0.72 8.33
N PRO A 77 -10.03 -1.56 9.35
CA PRO A 77 -9.96 -1.18 10.76
C PRO A 77 -8.54 -0.87 11.25
N TRP A 78 -7.54 -1.55 10.70
CA TRP A 78 -6.13 -1.32 11.09
C TRP A 78 -5.62 0.08 10.73
N VAL A 79 -6.29 0.82 9.83
CA VAL A 79 -5.95 2.21 9.53
C VAL A 79 -6.30 3.12 10.71
N SER A 80 -7.46 2.91 11.33
CA SER A 80 -7.87 3.67 12.51
C SER A 80 -7.11 3.26 13.79
N GLN A 81 -6.66 2.00 13.85
CA GLN A 81 -5.94 1.46 15.00
C GLN A 81 -4.44 1.78 14.98
N ALA A 82 -3.85 2.00 13.81
CA ALA A 82 -2.44 2.35 13.70
C ALA A 82 -2.18 3.72 14.38
N PRO A 83 -1.14 3.86 15.23
CA PRO A 83 -0.82 5.13 15.88
C PRO A 83 -0.41 6.22 14.89
N LEU A 84 0.07 5.83 13.70
CA LEU A 84 0.44 6.74 12.61
C LEU A 84 -0.02 6.16 11.28
N SER A 85 -0.66 6.98 10.45
CA SER A 85 -0.81 6.74 9.03
C SER A 85 -0.21 7.90 8.24
N ILE A 86 0.46 7.57 7.14
CA ILE A 86 1.10 8.52 6.24
C ILE A 86 0.37 8.46 4.91
N ILE A 87 -0.15 9.61 4.43
CA ILE A 87 -0.68 9.71 3.07
C ILE A 87 0.44 10.24 2.19
N PHE A 88 0.85 9.46 1.22
CA PHE A 88 1.77 9.86 0.17
C PHE A 88 0.98 10.44 -0.99
N CYS A 89 1.23 11.72 -1.28
CA CYS A 89 0.55 12.47 -2.33
C CYS A 89 1.51 12.73 -3.49
N LEU A 90 1.08 12.43 -4.72
CA LEU A 90 1.73 12.94 -5.92
C LEU A 90 1.41 14.44 -6.01
N ASP A 91 2.45 15.27 -6.04
CA ASP A 91 2.33 16.72 -5.89
C ASP A 91 2.98 17.45 -7.06
N PHE A 92 2.17 17.92 -8.00
CA PHE A 92 2.58 18.80 -9.06
C PHE A 92 2.30 20.28 -8.74
N TYR A 93 1.55 20.58 -7.68
CA TYR A 93 1.24 21.96 -7.29
C TYR A 93 2.50 22.80 -7.05
N ARG A 94 3.43 22.31 -6.21
CA ARG A 94 4.67 23.02 -5.91
C ARG A 94 5.54 23.24 -7.13
N VAL A 95 5.69 22.22 -7.97
CA VAL A 95 6.51 22.27 -9.17
C VAL A 95 5.92 23.26 -10.18
N LYS A 96 4.60 23.20 -10.39
CA LYS A 96 3.86 24.11 -11.26
C LYS A 96 3.98 25.58 -10.77
N ARG A 97 3.76 25.81 -9.48
CA ARG A 97 3.90 27.16 -8.89
C ARG A 97 5.33 27.69 -9.02
N TRP A 98 6.33 26.86 -8.81
CA TRP A 98 7.72 27.26 -9.00
C TRP A 98 8.02 27.63 -10.47
N ALA A 99 7.57 26.84 -11.40
CA ALA A 99 7.73 27.12 -12.84
C ALA A 99 7.07 28.47 -13.23
N GLU A 100 5.84 28.71 -12.78
CA GLU A 100 5.10 29.97 -12.99
C GLU A 100 5.87 31.18 -12.43
N MET A 101 6.38 31.09 -11.19
CA MET A 101 7.20 32.14 -10.58
C MET A 101 8.48 32.41 -11.38
N CYS A 102 9.04 31.39 -12.01
CA CYS A 102 10.23 31.48 -12.88
C CYS A 102 9.89 31.80 -14.34
N ARG A 103 8.63 32.10 -14.67
CA ARG A 103 8.14 32.43 -16.02
C ARG A 103 8.43 31.35 -17.05
N THR A 104 8.24 30.09 -16.65
CA THR A 104 8.35 28.93 -17.53
C THR A 104 7.14 28.03 -17.37
N ASP A 105 6.85 27.17 -18.37
CA ASP A 105 5.73 26.24 -18.34
C ASP A 105 6.14 24.94 -17.64
N PHE A 106 5.21 24.41 -16.85
CA PHE A 106 5.22 23.03 -16.39
C PHE A 106 3.89 22.39 -16.74
N ARG A 107 3.92 21.32 -17.51
CA ARG A 107 2.73 20.58 -17.97
C ARG A 107 2.75 19.11 -17.59
N GLY A 108 3.33 18.80 -16.43
CA GLY A 108 3.39 17.44 -15.92
C GLY A 108 2.01 16.82 -15.66
N GLU A 109 1.01 17.66 -15.32
CA GLU A 109 -0.38 17.27 -15.11
C GLU A 109 -1.10 16.79 -16.38
N GLN A 110 -0.52 17.05 -17.57
CA GLN A 110 -1.03 16.61 -18.87
C GLN A 110 -0.18 15.46 -19.45
N ALA A 111 0.94 15.13 -18.83
CA ALA A 111 1.89 14.17 -19.32
C ALA A 111 1.79 12.84 -18.57
N LEU A 112 1.15 11.83 -19.17
CA LEU A 112 1.00 10.50 -18.58
C LEU A 112 2.35 9.87 -18.18
N ASN A 113 3.37 9.98 -19.01
CA ASN A 113 4.70 9.44 -18.67
C ASN A 113 5.31 10.14 -17.44
N HIS A 114 5.13 11.44 -17.30
CA HIS A 114 5.60 12.17 -16.11
C HIS A 114 4.84 11.75 -14.85
N PHE A 115 3.51 11.56 -14.97
CA PHE A 115 2.69 11.01 -13.89
C PHE A 115 3.19 9.63 -13.44
N LEU A 116 3.53 8.73 -14.39
CA LEU A 116 4.05 7.40 -14.07
C LEU A 116 5.41 7.46 -13.36
N ILE A 117 6.30 8.37 -13.79
CA ILE A 117 7.59 8.62 -13.13
C ILE A 117 7.34 9.13 -11.71
N ALA A 118 6.51 10.16 -11.54
CA ALA A 118 6.19 10.74 -10.25
C ALA A 118 5.53 9.73 -9.28
N TYR A 119 4.70 8.83 -9.81
CA TYR A 119 4.12 7.75 -9.01
C TYR A 119 5.19 6.72 -8.58
N ALA A 120 6.15 6.41 -9.44
CA ALA A 120 7.29 5.56 -9.09
C ALA A 120 8.15 6.22 -8.00
N ASP A 121 8.47 7.51 -8.13
CA ASP A 121 9.23 8.29 -7.14
C ASP A 121 8.55 8.24 -5.76
N LEU A 122 7.23 8.44 -5.74
CA LEU A 122 6.42 8.34 -4.52
C LEU A 122 6.53 6.96 -3.87
N MET A 123 6.46 5.88 -4.64
CA MET A 123 6.54 4.52 -4.13
C MET A 123 7.95 4.17 -3.63
N VAL A 124 8.99 4.72 -4.26
CA VAL A 124 10.39 4.56 -3.79
C VAL A 124 10.57 5.26 -2.45
N ALA A 125 10.06 6.49 -2.30
CA ALA A 125 10.09 7.21 -1.02
C ALA A 125 9.34 6.44 0.08
N ALA A 126 8.14 5.95 -0.22
CA ALA A 126 7.36 5.15 0.72
C ALA A 126 8.08 3.84 1.11
N GLN A 127 8.79 3.19 0.17
CA GLN A 127 9.55 1.97 0.46
C GLN A 127 10.76 2.25 1.35
N ASN A 128 11.45 3.38 1.20
CA ASN A 128 12.52 3.79 2.11
C ASN A 128 12.00 3.92 3.55
N VAL A 129 10.83 4.55 3.73
CA VAL A 129 10.16 4.64 5.04
C VAL A 129 9.86 3.25 5.61
N VAL A 130 9.36 2.31 4.79
CA VAL A 130 9.06 0.94 5.22
C VAL A 130 10.30 0.19 5.71
N ILE A 131 11.43 0.35 5.03
CA ILE A 131 12.69 -0.32 5.39
C ILE A 131 13.19 0.22 6.73
N LEU A 132 13.25 1.56 6.89
CA LEU A 132 13.68 2.16 8.15
C LEU A 132 12.69 1.86 9.28
N ALA A 133 11.38 1.94 9.04
CA ALA A 133 10.36 1.60 10.03
C ALA A 133 10.58 0.19 10.60
N GLN A 134 10.84 -0.79 9.72
CA GLN A 134 11.12 -2.15 10.15
C GLN A 134 12.43 -2.26 10.94
N HIS A 135 13.48 -1.53 10.55
CA HIS A 135 14.74 -1.46 11.29
C HIS A 135 14.54 -0.91 12.72
N LEU A 136 13.65 0.06 12.87
CA LEU A 136 13.27 0.66 14.14
C LEU A 136 12.22 -0.15 14.93
N GLY A 137 11.92 -1.39 14.51
CA GLY A 137 10.98 -2.28 15.18
C GLY A 137 9.49 -1.97 14.92
N LEU A 138 9.19 -1.08 13.96
CA LEU A 138 7.83 -0.80 13.54
C LEU A 138 7.37 -1.80 12.47
N GLY A 139 6.08 -2.15 12.52
CA GLY A 139 5.40 -2.83 11.44
C GLY A 139 4.61 -1.85 10.59
N SER A 140 4.41 -2.17 9.31
CA SER A 140 3.67 -1.30 8.40
C SER A 140 2.83 -2.07 7.38
N VAL A 141 1.85 -1.38 6.78
CA VAL A 141 1.04 -1.91 5.69
C VAL A 141 0.67 -0.82 4.70
N TYR A 142 0.83 -1.11 3.41
CA TYR A 142 0.35 -0.27 2.31
C TYR A 142 -1.15 -0.43 2.09
N ILE A 143 -1.84 0.68 1.83
CA ILE A 143 -3.27 0.74 1.57
C ILE A 143 -3.51 1.56 0.31
N GLY A 144 -3.74 0.86 -0.81
CA GLY A 144 -3.99 1.49 -2.11
C GLY A 144 -5.46 1.84 -2.36
N SER A 145 -6.39 1.34 -1.54
CA SER A 145 -7.82 1.60 -1.71
C SER A 145 -8.23 3.07 -1.51
N ILE A 146 -7.35 3.91 -0.97
CA ILE A 146 -7.55 5.36 -0.92
C ILE A 146 -7.82 5.95 -2.31
N GLN A 147 -7.31 5.33 -3.37
CA GLN A 147 -7.55 5.75 -4.75
C GLN A 147 -9.01 5.65 -5.18
N HIS A 148 -9.84 4.95 -4.41
CA HIS A 148 -11.28 4.86 -4.69
C HIS A 148 -12.05 6.09 -4.24
N GLU A 149 -11.50 6.87 -3.31
CA GLU A 149 -12.14 8.01 -2.67
C GLU A 149 -11.25 9.27 -2.71
N ILE A 150 -10.62 9.54 -3.85
CA ILE A 150 -9.69 10.66 -4.05
C ILE A 150 -10.36 12.00 -3.73
N ASP A 151 -11.55 12.27 -4.28
CA ASP A 151 -12.24 13.56 -4.12
C ASP A 151 -12.59 13.81 -2.65
N GLU A 152 -13.16 12.83 -1.95
CA GLU A 152 -13.49 12.94 -0.53
C GLU A 152 -12.24 13.02 0.35
N THR A 153 -11.16 12.33 -0.03
CA THR A 153 -9.87 12.43 0.66
C THR A 153 -9.29 13.84 0.52
N ARG A 154 -9.29 14.37 -0.70
CA ARG A 154 -8.81 15.74 -0.96
C ARG A 154 -9.62 16.77 -0.17
N LYS A 155 -10.93 16.60 -0.13
CA LYS A 155 -11.82 17.50 0.63
C LYS A 155 -11.55 17.47 2.13
N PHE A 156 -11.43 16.27 2.73
CA PHE A 156 -11.25 16.15 4.17
C PHE A 156 -9.87 16.60 4.65
N PHE A 157 -8.82 16.28 3.89
CA PHE A 157 -7.44 16.66 4.23
C PHE A 157 -6.99 17.97 3.57
N GLU A 158 -7.90 18.75 3.00
CA GLU A 158 -7.66 20.06 2.37
C GLU A 158 -6.54 20.00 1.31
N ILE A 159 -6.52 18.93 0.52
CA ILE A 159 -5.50 18.70 -0.51
C ILE A 159 -5.82 19.57 -1.73
N PRO A 160 -4.90 20.44 -2.17
CA PRO A 160 -5.14 21.39 -3.25
C PRO A 160 -5.24 20.74 -4.63
N GLU A 161 -5.56 21.55 -5.64
CA GLU A 161 -5.46 21.19 -7.05
C GLU A 161 -4.02 20.77 -7.41
N TYR A 162 -3.87 19.90 -8.40
CA TYR A 162 -2.59 19.28 -8.83
C TYR A 162 -1.91 18.42 -7.78
N VAL A 163 -2.64 17.97 -6.76
CA VAL A 163 -2.16 17.02 -5.75
C VAL A 163 -3.14 15.84 -5.62
N LEU A 164 -2.61 14.62 -5.70
CA LEU A 164 -3.38 13.38 -5.62
C LEU A 164 -2.92 12.51 -4.45
N PRO A 165 -3.80 12.11 -3.52
CA PRO A 165 -3.49 11.13 -2.49
C PRO A 165 -3.44 9.73 -3.12
N MET A 166 -2.25 9.17 -3.29
CA MET A 166 -2.05 7.95 -4.09
C MET A 166 -1.84 6.70 -3.26
N MET A 167 -1.26 6.82 -2.06
CA MET A 167 -0.94 5.67 -1.21
C MET A 167 -1.01 6.05 0.27
N VAL A 168 -1.56 5.16 1.08
CA VAL A 168 -1.47 5.26 2.54
C VAL A 168 -0.51 4.19 3.05
N LEU A 169 0.29 4.56 4.03
CA LEU A 169 1.13 3.66 4.81
C LEU A 169 0.75 3.78 6.28
N SER A 170 0.06 2.79 6.82
CA SER A 170 -0.23 2.72 8.25
C SER A 170 0.86 1.94 8.97
N MET A 171 1.27 2.42 10.15
CA MET A 171 2.37 1.83 10.91
C MET A 171 2.23 1.99 12.41
N GLY A 172 2.92 1.12 13.14
CA GLY A 172 2.99 1.10 14.60
C GLY A 172 3.83 -0.07 15.09
N TYR A 173 4.00 -0.18 16.39
CA TYR A 173 4.67 -1.33 16.99
C TYR A 173 3.78 -2.57 16.81
N PRO A 174 4.29 -3.68 16.21
CA PRO A 174 3.47 -4.85 15.95
C PRO A 174 3.07 -5.54 17.27
N LYS A 175 1.78 -5.89 17.40
CA LYS A 175 1.30 -6.77 18.48
C LYS A 175 1.57 -8.23 18.14
N SER A 176 1.54 -8.55 16.83
CA SER A 176 1.91 -9.85 16.29
C SER A 176 2.54 -9.69 14.91
N ILE A 177 3.48 -10.59 14.57
CA ILE A 177 4.11 -10.62 13.24
C ILE A 177 3.42 -11.71 12.42
N PRO A 178 2.80 -11.35 11.29
CA PRO A 178 2.13 -12.32 10.43
C PRO A 178 3.11 -13.37 9.85
N GLN A 179 2.59 -14.56 9.56
CA GLN A 179 3.35 -15.58 8.87
C GLN A 179 3.80 -15.12 7.48
N ASN A 180 4.87 -15.74 6.99
CA ASN A 180 5.35 -15.49 5.64
C ASN A 180 4.33 -15.95 4.59
N ILE A 181 4.09 -15.09 3.60
CA ILE A 181 3.28 -15.45 2.43
C ILE A 181 4.23 -15.83 1.31
N PRO A 182 4.12 -17.05 0.74
CA PRO A 182 4.97 -17.49 -0.35
C PRO A 182 4.98 -16.50 -1.53
N LYS A 183 6.12 -16.35 -2.16
CA LYS A 183 6.31 -15.54 -3.37
C LYS A 183 6.49 -16.47 -4.57
N LEU A 184 6.33 -15.93 -5.76
CA LEU A 184 6.74 -16.65 -6.96
C LEU A 184 8.24 -16.93 -6.90
N LYS A 185 8.67 -18.08 -7.43
CA LYS A 185 10.09 -18.41 -7.56
C LYS A 185 10.75 -17.44 -8.55
N LYS A 186 12.04 -17.18 -8.36
CA LYS A 186 12.81 -16.23 -9.20
C LYS A 186 12.79 -16.62 -10.67
N GLU A 187 12.85 -17.90 -10.96
CA GLU A 187 12.93 -18.50 -12.30
C GLU A 187 11.72 -18.12 -13.18
N VAL A 188 10.60 -17.75 -12.54
CA VAL A 188 9.37 -17.34 -13.24
C VAL A 188 9.36 -15.84 -13.54
N MET A 189 10.12 -15.05 -12.78
CA MET A 189 10.10 -13.59 -12.86
C MET A 189 11.35 -12.99 -13.49
N VAL A 190 12.47 -13.70 -13.45
CA VAL A 190 13.75 -13.20 -13.93
C VAL A 190 14.04 -13.73 -15.33
N HIS A 191 14.27 -12.83 -16.25
CA HIS A 191 14.66 -13.12 -17.63
C HIS A 191 16.04 -12.52 -17.89
N HIS A 192 16.90 -13.23 -18.63
CA HIS A 192 18.23 -12.76 -19.01
C HIS A 192 18.18 -12.20 -20.41
N GLU A 193 18.60 -10.94 -20.57
CA GLU A 193 18.68 -10.18 -21.83
C GLU A 193 17.34 -10.00 -22.56
N ARG A 194 16.51 -11.04 -22.65
CA ARG A 194 15.25 -11.02 -23.39
C ARG A 194 14.16 -11.68 -22.56
N TYR A 195 12.94 -11.15 -22.66
CA TYR A 195 11.77 -11.76 -22.08
C TYR A 195 11.51 -13.14 -22.71
N ARG A 196 11.49 -14.19 -21.90
CA ARG A 196 11.11 -15.54 -22.34
C ARG A 196 9.65 -15.78 -21.92
N LYS A 197 8.77 -15.94 -22.91
CA LYS A 197 7.38 -16.30 -22.65
C LYS A 197 7.33 -17.69 -22.01
N PRO A 198 6.78 -17.81 -20.78
CA PRO A 198 6.69 -19.13 -20.14
C PRO A 198 5.60 -19.98 -20.82
N GLU A 199 5.77 -21.30 -20.80
CA GLU A 199 4.75 -22.25 -21.22
C GLU A 199 3.63 -22.34 -20.18
N GLU A 200 2.44 -22.79 -20.59
CA GLU A 200 1.26 -22.85 -19.72
C GLU A 200 1.48 -23.73 -18.48
N ASP A 201 2.20 -24.85 -18.62
CA ASP A 201 2.53 -25.74 -17.53
C ASP A 201 3.52 -25.12 -16.53
N ASP A 202 4.45 -24.29 -17.00
CA ASP A 202 5.36 -23.54 -16.12
C ASP A 202 4.59 -22.50 -15.30
N ILE A 203 3.65 -21.81 -15.93
CA ILE A 203 2.76 -20.85 -15.27
C ILE A 203 1.93 -21.58 -14.21
N ARG A 204 1.29 -22.68 -14.56
CA ARG A 204 0.46 -23.49 -13.66
C ARG A 204 1.26 -23.93 -12.43
N ARG A 205 2.39 -24.58 -12.64
CA ARG A 205 3.28 -25.03 -11.56
C ARG A 205 3.71 -23.88 -10.64
N ALA A 206 4.08 -22.75 -11.22
CA ALA A 206 4.52 -21.59 -10.44
C ALA A 206 3.44 -21.04 -9.50
N PHE A 207 2.19 -21.00 -9.96
CA PHE A 207 1.08 -20.53 -9.14
C PHE A 207 0.58 -21.60 -8.17
N ASP A 208 0.61 -22.89 -8.53
CA ASP A 208 0.30 -23.99 -7.61
C ASP A 208 1.30 -24.07 -6.47
N ASP A 209 2.61 -23.97 -6.76
CA ASP A 209 3.67 -23.91 -5.74
C ASP A 209 3.50 -22.73 -4.78
N LYS A 210 3.13 -21.54 -5.33
CA LYS A 210 2.90 -20.35 -4.52
C LYS A 210 1.67 -20.45 -3.65
N TYR A 211 0.60 -21.03 -4.19
CA TYR A 211 -0.71 -20.95 -3.58
C TYR A 211 -1.14 -22.21 -2.85
N GLY A 212 -0.61 -23.36 -3.20
CA GLY A 212 -1.01 -24.64 -2.63
C GLY A 212 -2.46 -25.02 -2.93
N ALA A 213 -2.99 -25.99 -2.20
CA ALA A 213 -4.38 -26.39 -2.33
C ALA A 213 -5.34 -25.26 -1.93
N ILE A 214 -6.44 -25.12 -2.68
CA ILE A 214 -7.40 -24.04 -2.48
C ILE A 214 -8.05 -24.10 -1.09
N ASP A 215 -8.40 -25.29 -0.60
CA ASP A 215 -9.11 -25.46 0.67
C ASP A 215 -8.29 -24.96 1.87
N GLN A 216 -7.01 -25.32 1.94
CA GLN A 216 -6.09 -24.84 3.00
C GLN A 216 -5.91 -23.33 2.99
N LYS A 217 -6.04 -22.72 1.83
CA LYS A 217 -5.86 -21.31 1.64
C LYS A 217 -7.08 -20.51 2.01
N ILE A 218 -8.25 -21.03 1.74
CA ILE A 218 -9.52 -20.45 2.14
C ILE A 218 -9.58 -20.41 3.66
N GLU A 219 -9.24 -21.49 4.34
CA GLU A 219 -9.20 -21.52 5.80
C GLU A 219 -8.22 -20.50 6.37
N LYS A 220 -6.97 -20.48 5.90
CA LYS A 220 -5.97 -19.49 6.33
C LYS A 220 -6.36 -18.05 5.99
N TYR A 221 -7.03 -17.82 4.88
CA TYR A 221 -7.54 -16.49 4.53
C TYR A 221 -8.69 -16.08 5.45
N LEU A 222 -9.58 -17.01 5.75
CA LEU A 222 -10.71 -16.79 6.65
C LEU A 222 -10.24 -16.54 8.08
N GLU A 223 -9.30 -17.35 8.59
CA GLU A 223 -8.69 -17.13 9.91
C GLU A 223 -8.05 -15.75 10.02
N ARG A 224 -7.31 -15.35 8.99
CA ARG A 224 -6.61 -14.07 8.96
C ARG A 224 -7.58 -12.89 8.82
N ALA A 225 -8.51 -12.96 7.88
CA ALA A 225 -9.52 -11.92 7.68
C ALA A 225 -10.45 -11.81 8.89
N PHE A 226 -10.62 -12.91 9.62
CA PHE A 226 -11.38 -12.95 10.85
C PHE A 226 -10.64 -12.27 12.02
N VAL A 227 -9.36 -12.54 12.22
CA VAL A 227 -8.56 -11.83 13.23
C VAL A 227 -8.55 -10.31 12.92
N GLU A 228 -8.49 -9.96 11.64
CA GLU A 228 -8.58 -8.58 11.17
C GLU A 228 -10.00 -7.97 11.37
N ALA A 229 -11.08 -8.77 11.33
CA ALA A 229 -12.46 -8.34 11.52
C ALA A 229 -12.94 -8.38 12.97
N LEU A 230 -12.42 -9.29 13.80
CA LEU A 230 -12.78 -9.44 15.21
C LEU A 230 -12.54 -8.19 16.04
N GLU A 231 -11.48 -7.44 15.72
CA GLU A 231 -11.17 -6.19 16.42
C GLU A 231 -12.05 -5.02 15.95
N ALA A 232 -12.80 -5.17 14.83
CA ALA A 232 -13.59 -4.10 14.25
C ALA A 232 -15.08 -4.16 14.61
N ASP A 233 -15.74 -5.34 14.61
CA ASP A 233 -17.22 -5.40 14.58
C ASP A 233 -17.90 -6.50 15.39
N LYS A 234 -17.27 -7.18 16.32
CA LYS A 234 -17.91 -8.26 17.13
C LYS A 234 -18.69 -9.32 16.32
N LEU A 235 -18.33 -9.55 15.06
CA LEU A 235 -18.92 -10.58 14.22
C LEU A 235 -18.46 -11.96 14.71
N GLU A 236 -19.40 -12.88 14.94
CA GLU A 236 -19.07 -14.27 15.26
C GLU A 236 -18.32 -14.93 14.09
N MET A 237 -17.19 -15.60 14.37
CA MET A 237 -16.37 -16.33 13.38
C MET A 237 -17.22 -17.22 12.47
N SER A 238 -18.20 -17.92 13.08
CA SER A 238 -19.06 -18.86 12.39
C SER A 238 -19.87 -18.21 11.27
N ASP A 239 -20.35 -16.98 11.47
CA ASP A 239 -21.20 -16.28 10.51
C ASP A 239 -20.40 -15.66 9.37
N TYR A 240 -19.20 -15.17 9.67
CA TYR A 240 -18.27 -14.71 8.63
C TYR A 240 -17.87 -15.87 7.70
N ILE A 241 -17.46 -17.01 8.27
CA ILE A 241 -17.13 -18.22 7.52
C ILE A 241 -18.31 -18.70 6.66
N LYS A 242 -19.52 -18.73 7.21
CA LYS A 242 -20.74 -19.11 6.46
C LYS A 242 -20.98 -18.15 5.28
N ARG A 243 -20.86 -16.83 5.49
CA ARG A 243 -21.03 -15.84 4.42
C ARG A 243 -20.02 -16.02 3.29
N VAL A 244 -18.74 -16.20 3.59
CA VAL A 244 -17.71 -16.41 2.58
C VAL A 244 -17.89 -17.73 1.86
N LYS A 245 -18.16 -18.84 2.56
CA LYS A 245 -18.46 -20.14 1.93
C LYS A 245 -19.70 -20.07 1.03
N LYS A 246 -20.75 -19.36 1.44
CA LYS A 246 -21.95 -19.12 0.64
C LYS A 246 -21.61 -18.35 -0.65
N GLU A 247 -20.81 -17.29 -0.53
CA GLU A 247 -20.40 -16.49 -1.67
C GLU A 247 -19.47 -17.27 -2.62
N MET A 248 -18.56 -18.07 -2.09
CA MET A 248 -17.71 -18.95 -2.91
C MET A 248 -18.53 -19.96 -3.71
N LYS A 249 -19.55 -20.57 -3.08
CA LYS A 249 -20.47 -21.48 -3.75
C LYS A 249 -21.28 -20.76 -4.82
N ARG A 250 -21.75 -19.55 -4.55
CA ARG A 250 -22.49 -18.71 -5.51
C ARG A 250 -21.63 -18.33 -6.73
N LEU A 251 -20.34 -18.09 -6.53
CA LEU A 251 -19.38 -17.69 -7.57
C LEU A 251 -18.73 -18.90 -8.28
N ASP A 252 -19.08 -20.12 -7.88
CA ASP A 252 -18.50 -21.37 -8.40
C ASP A 252 -16.95 -21.33 -8.38
N ILE A 253 -16.39 -21.18 -7.16
CA ILE A 253 -14.94 -21.09 -6.97
C ILE A 253 -14.35 -22.50 -6.88
N GLN A 254 -13.57 -22.87 -7.87
CA GLN A 254 -12.94 -24.20 -8.01
C GLN A 254 -11.41 -24.15 -7.89
N ASN A 255 -10.78 -22.99 -8.01
CA ASN A 255 -9.34 -22.83 -7.99
C ASN A 255 -8.87 -21.48 -7.43
N ASN A 256 -7.56 -21.40 -7.16
CA ASN A 256 -6.94 -20.20 -6.58
C ASN A 256 -7.09 -18.94 -7.42
N ALA A 257 -7.04 -19.05 -8.74
CA ALA A 257 -7.18 -17.90 -9.63
C ALA A 257 -8.61 -17.32 -9.56
N GLN A 258 -9.62 -18.19 -9.57
CA GLN A 258 -11.01 -17.78 -9.40
C GLN A 258 -11.24 -17.13 -8.03
N PHE A 259 -10.70 -17.72 -6.96
CA PHE A 259 -10.76 -17.11 -5.64
C PHE A 259 -10.10 -15.73 -5.60
N LEU A 260 -8.90 -15.62 -6.15
CA LEU A 260 -8.16 -14.37 -6.18
C LEU A 260 -8.92 -13.28 -6.95
N PHE A 261 -9.31 -13.56 -8.18
CA PHE A 261 -9.84 -12.55 -9.11
C PHE A 261 -11.35 -12.31 -9.01
N LYS A 262 -12.11 -13.23 -8.42
CA LYS A 262 -13.55 -13.02 -8.20
C LYS A 262 -13.87 -12.52 -6.79
N VAL A 263 -13.05 -12.88 -5.77
CA VAL A 263 -13.36 -12.60 -4.35
C VAL A 263 -12.38 -11.61 -3.74
N ARG A 264 -11.08 -11.94 -3.75
CA ARG A 264 -10.09 -11.20 -3.00
C ARG A 264 -9.56 -9.95 -3.70
N TYR A 265 -9.42 -10.01 -5.01
CA TYR A 265 -8.89 -8.94 -5.86
C TYR A 265 -9.67 -8.87 -7.18
N PRO A 266 -10.94 -8.46 -7.15
CA PRO A 266 -11.85 -8.55 -8.29
C PRO A 266 -11.50 -7.51 -9.35
N THR A 267 -10.61 -7.84 -10.27
CA THR A 267 -10.14 -6.95 -11.33
C THR A 267 -11.26 -6.45 -12.24
N THR A 268 -12.31 -7.24 -12.45
CA THR A 268 -13.49 -6.82 -13.21
C THR A 268 -14.26 -5.67 -12.56
N VAL A 269 -14.25 -5.58 -11.21
CA VAL A 269 -14.81 -4.44 -10.49
C VAL A 269 -13.92 -3.22 -10.66
N MET A 270 -12.60 -3.40 -10.65
CA MET A 270 -11.64 -2.30 -10.86
C MET A 270 -11.82 -1.64 -12.23
N VAL A 271 -12.12 -2.41 -13.28
CA VAL A 271 -12.42 -1.84 -14.62
C VAL A 271 -13.63 -0.90 -14.55
N ARG A 272 -14.66 -1.25 -13.78
CA ARG A 272 -15.85 -0.38 -13.61
C ARG A 272 -15.55 0.91 -12.87
N MET A 273 -14.47 0.94 -12.09
CA MET A 273 -14.05 2.14 -11.34
C MET A 273 -13.24 3.13 -12.19
N ASN A 274 -12.81 2.75 -13.39
CA ASN A 274 -11.96 3.59 -14.24
C ASN A 274 -12.59 4.97 -14.51
N GLN A 275 -13.89 5.04 -14.76
CA GLN A 275 -14.57 6.31 -15.05
C GLN A 275 -14.56 7.24 -13.83
N ARG A 276 -14.81 6.68 -12.63
CA ARG A 276 -14.73 7.45 -11.38
C ARG A 276 -13.31 7.96 -11.13
N LEU A 277 -12.31 7.11 -11.30
CA LEU A 277 -10.91 7.49 -11.13
C LEU A 277 -10.48 8.58 -12.12
N LYS A 278 -10.85 8.45 -13.40
CA LYS A 278 -10.61 9.50 -14.39
C LYS A 278 -11.26 10.83 -14.03
N GLN A 279 -12.51 10.79 -13.53
CA GLN A 279 -13.19 11.99 -13.10
C GLN A 279 -12.49 12.64 -11.89
N SER A 280 -12.08 11.86 -10.90
CA SER A 280 -11.34 12.37 -9.74
C SER A 280 -10.00 13.01 -10.14
N PHE A 281 -9.31 12.46 -11.14
CA PHE A 281 -8.09 13.06 -11.67
C PHE A 281 -8.38 14.41 -12.33
N LYS A 282 -9.43 14.50 -13.15
CA LYS A 282 -9.88 15.77 -13.74
C LYS A 282 -10.26 16.79 -12.68
N ASN A 283 -11.01 16.39 -11.65
CA ASN A 283 -11.38 17.22 -10.52
C ASN A 283 -10.15 17.76 -9.75
N ALA A 284 -9.05 17.06 -9.84
CA ALA A 284 -7.76 17.45 -9.28
C ALA A 284 -6.86 18.22 -10.25
N GLY A 285 -7.33 18.56 -11.45
CA GLY A 285 -6.58 19.31 -12.45
C GLY A 285 -5.66 18.47 -13.35
N PHE A 286 -5.79 17.13 -13.33
CA PHE A 286 -4.99 16.24 -14.18
C PHE A 286 -5.71 15.89 -15.47
N GLU A 287 -5.06 16.11 -16.60
CA GLU A 287 -5.58 15.87 -17.96
C GLU A 287 -4.78 14.77 -18.69
N ILE A 288 -4.50 13.66 -18.00
CA ILE A 288 -3.64 12.57 -18.50
C ILE A 288 -4.41 11.41 -19.16
N PHE A 289 -5.76 11.48 -19.23
CA PHE A 289 -6.62 10.42 -19.80
C PHE A 289 -7.64 10.94 -20.80
#